data_9f250461a36ac85c443aa14462604581
#
_entry.id   9f250461a36ac85c443aa14462604581
#
_cell.length_a   1.000
_cell.length_b   1.000
_cell.length_c   1.000
_cell.angle_alpha   90.00
_cell.angle_beta   90.00
_cell.angle_gamma   90.00
#
_symmetry.space_group_name_H-M   'P 1'
#
loop_
_entity.id
_entity.type
_entity.pdbx_description
1 polymer ?
#
loop_
_entity_poly.entity_id
_entity_poly.type
_entity_poly.pdbx_seq_one_letter_code
_entity_poly.pdbx_strand_id
1 'polypeptide(L)'
;VVGAPQDDAEAVQAAHTFVDLLAHGAAPEEKDRVNPDGSRGIPQLVVGTTEAEAIKLFANTYLALRVAYFNELDTYAESRGLNTHEIIKGVCMDPRIRDDYNNPSFGYGGYCLPKDTKQLLANYDKVPQNLIEAIVESNRTRKDFIAYEIEELVDRAKANGIAKPVVGVYRLTMKSGSDNFRQSAIQGVMKRIKSRGIEVVVYEPTLDAPDFFGSKVTHDLDSFKREADVIISNRWNDDLKDVAGKVYTR
;
A
#
# COMPACT_ATOMS: atom_id res chain seq x y z
N VAL A 1 17.10 -14.37 5.51
CA VAL A 1 18.43 -13.76 5.31
C VAL A 1 18.92 -13.21 6.63
N VAL A 2 20.16 -13.52 7.00
CA VAL A 2 20.84 -12.99 8.20
C VAL A 2 22.18 -12.42 7.79
N GLY A 3 22.51 -11.22 8.28
CA GLY A 3 23.81 -10.58 8.06
C GLY A 3 24.79 -10.91 9.17
N ALA A 4 26.04 -11.24 8.81
CA ALA A 4 27.14 -11.39 9.76
C ALA A 4 28.44 -10.86 9.14
N PRO A 5 29.40 -10.34 9.95
CA PRO A 5 30.75 -10.04 9.45
C PRO A 5 31.36 -11.31 8.84
N GLN A 6 31.74 -11.25 7.58
CA GLN A 6 32.21 -12.44 6.84
C GLN A 6 33.66 -12.83 7.15
N ASP A 7 34.42 -11.95 7.76
CA ASP A 7 35.78 -12.14 8.25
C ASP A 7 35.83 -12.70 9.69
N ASP A 8 34.67 -12.85 10.35
CA ASP A 8 34.52 -13.42 11.70
C ASP A 8 33.81 -14.78 11.61
N ALA A 9 34.59 -15.87 11.71
CA ALA A 9 34.05 -17.24 11.62
C ALA A 9 33.06 -17.58 12.75
N GLU A 10 33.23 -17.02 13.93
CA GLU A 10 32.32 -17.24 15.07
C GLU A 10 31.00 -16.53 14.83
N ALA A 11 31.01 -15.30 14.33
CA ALA A 11 29.81 -14.56 13.96
C ALA A 11 29.03 -15.24 12.82
N VAL A 12 29.73 -15.76 11.80
CA VAL A 12 29.12 -16.53 10.71
C VAL A 12 28.45 -17.81 11.24
N GLN A 13 29.12 -18.55 12.12
CA GLN A 13 28.58 -19.76 12.74
C GLN A 13 27.34 -19.45 13.61
N ALA A 14 27.37 -18.37 14.37
CA ALA A 14 26.25 -17.90 15.17
C ALA A 14 25.05 -17.50 14.28
N ALA A 15 25.31 -16.85 13.13
CA ALA A 15 24.29 -16.50 12.16
C ALA A 15 23.61 -17.74 11.55
N HIS A 16 24.39 -18.77 11.20
CA HIS A 16 23.81 -20.05 10.74
C HIS A 16 22.92 -20.70 11.82
N THR A 17 23.39 -20.74 13.07
CA THR A 17 22.58 -21.26 14.19
C THR A 17 21.29 -20.46 14.34
N PHE A 18 21.34 -19.15 14.24
CA PHE A 18 20.17 -18.29 14.35
C PHE A 18 19.17 -18.50 13.20
N VAL A 19 19.63 -18.64 11.97
CA VAL A 19 18.78 -18.96 10.82
C VAL A 19 18.09 -20.29 10.99
N ASP A 20 18.80 -21.31 11.47
CA ASP A 20 18.24 -22.64 11.76
C ASP A 20 17.14 -22.57 12.84
N LEU A 21 17.36 -21.81 13.90
CA LEU A 21 16.36 -21.59 14.95
C LEU A 21 15.11 -20.94 14.40
N LEU A 22 15.25 -19.90 13.56
CA LEU A 22 14.12 -19.25 12.90
C LEU A 22 13.35 -20.22 11.99
N ALA A 23 14.05 -21.04 11.22
CA ALA A 23 13.42 -22.05 10.37
C ALA A 23 12.68 -23.13 11.18
N HIS A 24 13.24 -23.54 12.31
CA HIS A 24 12.57 -24.48 13.23
C HIS A 24 11.32 -23.87 13.88
N GLY A 25 11.31 -22.57 14.17
CA GLY A 25 10.18 -21.86 14.75
C GLY A 25 9.08 -21.48 13.75
N ALA A 26 9.28 -21.71 12.46
CA ALA A 26 8.31 -21.35 11.44
C ALA A 26 7.06 -22.24 11.45
N ALA A 27 5.97 -21.71 10.89
CA ALA A 27 4.72 -22.46 10.74
C ALA A 27 4.91 -23.73 9.90
N PRO A 28 4.17 -24.83 10.22
CA PRO A 28 4.34 -26.11 9.52
C PRO A 28 4.22 -26.01 8.00
N GLU A 29 3.27 -25.25 7.50
CA GLU A 29 3.01 -25.03 6.08
C GLU A 29 4.20 -24.35 5.33
N GLU A 30 4.95 -23.51 6.03
CA GLU A 30 6.17 -22.90 5.48
C GLU A 30 7.34 -23.86 5.44
N LYS A 31 7.40 -24.81 6.38
CA LYS A 31 8.44 -25.87 6.40
C LYS A 31 8.30 -26.85 5.24
N ASP A 32 7.05 -27.11 4.81
CA ASP A 32 6.73 -28.02 3.71
C ASP A 32 6.68 -27.33 2.35
N ARG A 33 6.92 -26.02 2.29
CA ARG A 33 6.89 -25.23 1.07
C ARG A 33 7.89 -25.76 0.04
N VAL A 34 7.42 -25.91 -1.18
CA VAL A 34 8.29 -26.21 -2.34
C VAL A 34 8.74 -24.89 -2.97
N ASN A 35 10.04 -24.68 -3.04
CA ASN A 35 10.65 -23.52 -3.64
C ASN A 35 10.72 -23.63 -5.17
N PRO A 36 10.91 -22.51 -5.91
CA PRO A 36 11.00 -22.51 -7.38
C PRO A 36 12.12 -23.40 -7.94
N ASP A 37 13.17 -23.64 -7.17
CA ASP A 37 14.30 -24.53 -7.51
C ASP A 37 14.04 -26.02 -7.20
N GLY A 38 12.84 -26.34 -6.66
CA GLY A 38 12.45 -27.68 -6.26
C GLY A 38 12.90 -28.09 -4.86
N SER A 39 13.67 -27.28 -4.15
CA SER A 39 14.01 -27.50 -2.75
C SER A 39 12.80 -27.36 -1.86
N ARG A 40 12.82 -27.98 -0.67
CA ARG A 40 11.76 -27.86 0.31
C ARG A 40 12.21 -27.09 1.53
N GLY A 41 11.24 -26.44 2.18
CA GLY A 41 11.45 -25.70 3.40
C GLY A 41 11.73 -24.22 3.18
N ILE A 42 12.23 -23.57 4.22
CA ILE A 42 12.47 -22.12 4.23
C ILE A 42 13.85 -21.84 3.64
N PRO A 43 13.97 -21.09 2.53
CA PRO A 43 15.26 -20.71 2.00
C PRO A 43 16.06 -19.90 3.02
N GLN A 44 17.30 -20.27 3.21
CA GLN A 44 18.22 -19.65 4.17
C GLN A 44 19.41 -19.04 3.44
N LEU A 45 19.83 -17.85 3.89
CA LEU A 45 20.99 -17.16 3.35
C LEU A 45 21.69 -16.39 4.47
N VAL A 46 22.99 -16.64 4.65
CA VAL A 46 23.87 -15.86 5.51
C VAL A 46 24.83 -15.09 4.60
N VAL A 47 24.88 -13.76 4.78
CA VAL A 47 25.68 -12.85 3.93
C VAL A 47 26.31 -11.77 4.80
N GLY A 48 27.10 -10.86 4.21
CA GLY A 48 27.58 -9.68 4.91
C GLY A 48 26.43 -8.80 5.43
N THR A 49 26.70 -8.03 6.47
CA THR A 49 25.69 -7.16 7.10
C THR A 49 25.14 -6.11 6.13
N THR A 50 26.00 -5.52 5.31
CA THR A 50 25.63 -4.53 4.29
C THR A 50 24.81 -5.16 3.16
N GLU A 51 25.18 -6.36 2.72
CA GLU A 51 24.41 -7.12 1.72
C GLU A 51 23.02 -7.49 2.26
N ALA A 52 22.90 -7.90 3.52
CA ALA A 52 21.61 -8.21 4.14
C ALA A 52 20.69 -6.98 4.19
N GLU A 53 21.23 -5.81 4.53
CA GLU A 53 20.48 -4.54 4.48
C GLU A 53 20.05 -4.21 3.05
N ALA A 54 20.96 -4.29 2.09
CA ALA A 54 20.68 -4.03 0.68
C ALA A 54 19.59 -4.97 0.15
N ILE A 55 19.67 -6.27 0.43
CA ILE A 55 18.64 -7.26 0.03
C ILE A 55 17.26 -6.83 0.50
N LYS A 56 17.12 -6.41 1.76
CA LYS A 56 15.84 -5.96 2.31
C LYS A 56 15.32 -4.71 1.59
N LEU A 57 16.18 -3.71 1.39
CA LEU A 57 15.80 -2.45 0.73
C LEU A 57 15.36 -2.69 -0.72
N PHE A 58 16.13 -3.49 -1.48
CA PHE A 58 15.80 -3.82 -2.87
C PHE A 58 14.54 -4.67 -2.96
N ALA A 59 14.34 -5.67 -2.08
CA ALA A 59 13.13 -6.47 -2.07
C ALA A 59 11.87 -5.62 -1.83
N ASN A 60 11.88 -4.74 -0.83
CA ASN A 60 10.76 -3.85 -0.56
C ASN A 60 10.55 -2.82 -1.68
N THR A 61 11.62 -2.33 -2.30
CA THR A 61 11.52 -1.41 -3.44
C THR A 61 10.95 -2.10 -4.68
N TYR A 62 11.31 -3.38 -4.92
CA TYR A 62 10.69 -4.17 -5.99
C TYR A 62 9.18 -4.39 -5.76
N LEU A 63 8.77 -4.69 -4.53
CA LEU A 63 7.34 -4.79 -4.20
C LEU A 63 6.62 -3.45 -4.42
N ALA A 64 7.24 -2.34 -4.04
CA ALA A 64 6.72 -1.00 -4.30
C ALA A 64 6.62 -0.69 -5.79
N LEU A 65 7.62 -1.09 -6.60
CA LEU A 65 7.59 -1.01 -8.06
C LEU A 65 6.38 -1.75 -8.64
N ARG A 66 6.14 -2.99 -8.21
CA ARG A 66 4.99 -3.76 -8.70
C ARG A 66 3.67 -3.05 -8.41
N VAL A 67 3.47 -2.59 -7.18
CA VAL A 67 2.25 -1.83 -6.83
C VAL A 67 2.15 -0.54 -7.66
N ALA A 68 3.26 0.18 -7.85
CA ALA A 68 3.30 1.38 -8.67
C ALA A 68 2.93 1.11 -10.13
N TYR A 69 3.47 0.04 -10.72
CA TYR A 69 3.15 -0.38 -12.09
C TYR A 69 1.65 -0.65 -12.27
N PHE A 70 1.06 -1.45 -11.37
CA PHE A 70 -0.38 -1.75 -11.47
C PHE A 70 -1.27 -0.56 -11.09
N ASN A 71 -0.80 0.38 -10.28
CA ASN A 71 -1.47 1.64 -10.05
C ASN A 71 -1.47 2.54 -11.30
N GLU A 72 -0.38 2.58 -12.06
CA GLU A 72 -0.32 3.34 -13.33
C GLU A 72 -1.16 2.68 -14.42
N LEU A 73 -1.16 1.34 -14.50
CA LEU A 73 -2.06 0.59 -15.37
C LEU A 73 -3.52 0.92 -15.05
N ASP A 74 -3.88 0.95 -13.78
CA ASP A 74 -5.21 1.30 -13.30
C ASP A 74 -5.58 2.76 -13.63
N THR A 75 -4.65 3.69 -13.42
CA THR A 75 -4.82 5.10 -13.82
C THR A 75 -5.09 5.21 -15.32
N TYR A 76 -4.34 4.49 -16.14
CA TYR A 76 -4.54 4.46 -17.59
C TYR A 76 -5.93 3.92 -17.95
N ALA A 77 -6.31 2.80 -17.36
CA ALA A 77 -7.61 2.16 -17.62
C ALA A 77 -8.79 3.05 -17.21
N GLU A 78 -8.74 3.62 -16.01
CA GLU A 78 -9.77 4.53 -15.48
C GLU A 78 -9.92 5.77 -16.37
N SER A 79 -8.83 6.43 -16.73
CA SER A 79 -8.84 7.62 -17.58
C SER A 79 -9.39 7.37 -18.99
N ARG A 80 -9.50 6.11 -19.40
CA ARG A 80 -10.02 5.69 -20.72
C ARG A 80 -11.32 4.92 -20.66
N GLY A 81 -11.92 4.76 -19.48
CA GLY A 81 -13.16 4.01 -19.29
C GLY A 81 -13.00 2.52 -19.55
N LEU A 82 -11.79 1.96 -19.38
CA LEU A 82 -11.50 0.54 -19.57
C LEU A 82 -11.70 -0.26 -18.28
N ASN A 83 -11.91 -1.56 -18.42
CA ASN A 83 -12.02 -2.47 -17.28
C ASN A 83 -10.62 -2.86 -16.76
N THR A 84 -10.18 -2.20 -15.70
CA THR A 84 -8.89 -2.45 -15.06
C THR A 84 -8.71 -3.93 -14.66
N HIS A 85 -9.75 -4.54 -14.08
CA HIS A 85 -9.65 -5.91 -13.57
C HIS A 85 -9.38 -6.93 -14.70
N GLU A 86 -10.03 -6.77 -15.84
CA GLU A 86 -9.80 -7.64 -17.00
C GLU A 86 -8.39 -7.46 -17.57
N ILE A 87 -7.89 -6.21 -17.61
CA ILE A 87 -6.54 -5.92 -18.10
C ILE A 87 -5.50 -6.54 -17.16
N ILE A 88 -5.64 -6.35 -15.86
CA ILE A 88 -4.72 -6.94 -14.86
C ILE A 88 -4.73 -8.45 -14.95
N LYS A 89 -5.92 -9.07 -15.01
CA LYS A 89 -6.06 -10.52 -15.18
C LYS A 89 -5.33 -11.01 -16.41
N GLY A 90 -5.51 -10.33 -17.55
CA GLY A 90 -4.84 -10.69 -18.81
C GLY A 90 -3.32 -10.56 -18.72
N VAL A 91 -2.80 -9.46 -18.15
CA VAL A 91 -1.36 -9.24 -17.94
C VAL A 91 -0.76 -10.32 -17.03
N CYS A 92 -1.47 -10.69 -15.97
CA CYS A 92 -1.00 -11.67 -14.98
C CYS A 92 -1.11 -13.14 -15.46
N MET A 93 -1.71 -13.40 -16.62
CA MET A 93 -1.66 -14.72 -17.26
C MET A 93 -0.24 -15.11 -17.72
N ASP A 94 0.66 -14.15 -17.91
CA ASP A 94 2.07 -14.46 -18.20
C ASP A 94 2.74 -15.03 -16.93
N PRO A 95 3.28 -16.28 -17.00
CA PRO A 95 3.87 -16.94 -15.84
C PRO A 95 5.11 -16.23 -15.28
N ARG A 96 5.72 -15.32 -16.05
CA ARG A 96 6.85 -14.49 -15.60
C ARG A 96 6.39 -13.30 -14.77
N ILE A 97 5.13 -12.84 -14.96
CA ILE A 97 4.53 -11.72 -14.23
C ILE A 97 3.86 -12.21 -12.95
N ARG A 98 3.06 -13.27 -13.03
CA ARG A 98 2.29 -13.85 -11.92
C ARG A 98 1.23 -12.93 -11.35
N ASP A 99 0.35 -13.51 -10.54
CA ASP A 99 -0.78 -12.85 -9.90
C ASP A 99 -0.47 -12.43 -8.45
N ASP A 100 0.68 -11.76 -8.27
CA ASP A 100 1.16 -11.32 -6.96
C ASP A 100 1.35 -9.80 -6.93
N TYR A 101 0.98 -9.10 -5.83
CA TYR A 101 1.18 -7.67 -5.65
C TYR A 101 0.69 -6.79 -6.82
N ASN A 102 -0.41 -7.20 -7.44
CA ASN A 102 -0.97 -6.60 -8.65
C ASN A 102 -2.29 -5.86 -8.40
N ASN A 103 -2.73 -5.76 -7.17
CA ASN A 103 -3.99 -5.14 -6.81
C ASN A 103 -3.82 -3.61 -6.69
N PRO A 104 -4.48 -2.79 -7.52
CA PRO A 104 -4.39 -1.33 -7.44
C PRO A 104 -4.84 -0.79 -6.10
N SER A 105 -4.35 0.39 -5.77
CA SER A 105 -4.63 1.07 -4.52
C SER A 105 -4.53 2.58 -4.69
N PHE A 106 -4.82 3.34 -3.64
CA PHE A 106 -4.59 4.79 -3.60
C PHE A 106 -3.11 5.18 -3.54
N GLY A 107 -2.23 4.20 -3.52
CA GLY A 107 -0.79 4.27 -3.47
C GLY A 107 -0.22 3.15 -2.61
N TYR A 108 1.04 2.76 -2.84
CA TYR A 108 1.68 1.87 -1.89
C TYR A 108 1.86 2.58 -0.56
N GLY A 109 1.52 1.87 0.51
CA GLY A 109 1.45 2.41 1.86
C GLY A 109 1.99 1.43 2.89
N GLY A 110 1.63 1.66 4.14
CA GLY A 110 2.21 0.99 5.29
C GLY A 110 3.55 1.64 5.68
N TYR A 111 4.16 1.12 6.73
CA TYR A 111 5.40 1.70 7.24
C TYR A 111 6.62 1.37 6.36
N CYS A 112 6.71 0.11 5.91
CA CYS A 112 7.94 -0.40 5.28
C CYS A 112 8.16 0.16 3.86
N LEU A 113 7.20 0.01 2.94
CA LEU A 113 7.43 0.35 1.54
C LEU A 113 7.79 1.83 1.32
N PRO A 114 7.04 2.81 1.88
CA PRO A 114 7.39 4.22 1.71
C PRO A 114 8.71 4.62 2.39
N LYS A 115 9.06 3.97 3.50
CA LYS A 115 10.31 4.25 4.20
C LYS A 115 11.51 3.68 3.43
N ASP A 116 11.44 2.39 3.07
CA ASP A 116 12.58 1.68 2.48
C ASP A 116 12.87 2.17 1.05
N THR A 117 11.85 2.54 0.25
CA THR A 117 12.06 3.15 -1.07
C THR A 117 12.77 4.50 -0.99
N LYS A 118 12.38 5.35 -0.02
CA LYS A 118 13.05 6.64 0.19
C LYS A 118 14.47 6.47 0.73
N GLN A 119 14.69 5.51 1.63
CA GLN A 119 16.02 5.19 2.14
C GLN A 119 16.92 4.69 1.02
N LEU A 120 16.41 3.77 0.17
CA LEU A 120 17.17 3.30 -0.97
C LEU A 120 17.52 4.44 -1.93
N LEU A 121 16.55 5.33 -2.25
CA LEU A 121 16.82 6.49 -3.10
C LEU A 121 17.91 7.39 -2.51
N ALA A 122 17.89 7.64 -1.20
CA ALA A 122 18.94 8.42 -0.53
C ALA A 122 20.31 7.76 -0.61
N ASN A 123 20.38 6.42 -0.60
CA ASN A 123 21.63 5.68 -0.74
C ASN A 123 22.22 5.74 -2.16
N TYR A 124 21.45 6.21 -3.15
CA TYR A 124 21.91 6.41 -4.54
C TYR A 124 22.68 7.72 -4.76
N ASP A 125 23.14 8.39 -3.69
CA ASP A 125 23.99 9.57 -3.84
C ASP A 125 25.20 9.25 -4.73
N LYS A 126 25.35 10.01 -5.85
CA LYS A 126 26.38 9.81 -6.90
C LYS A 126 26.35 8.47 -7.64
N VAL A 127 25.31 7.66 -7.46
CA VAL A 127 25.09 6.43 -8.22
C VAL A 127 24.06 6.69 -9.32
N PRO A 128 24.33 6.37 -10.59
CA PRO A 128 23.37 6.55 -11.68
C PRO A 128 22.07 5.76 -11.42
N GLN A 129 20.93 6.43 -11.50
CA GLN A 129 19.63 5.80 -11.34
C GLN A 129 18.54 6.65 -12.04
N ASN A 130 17.43 6.03 -12.39
CA ASN A 130 16.19 6.68 -12.83
C ASN A 130 15.00 5.95 -12.21
N LEU A 131 15.05 4.62 -12.19
CA LEU A 131 13.95 3.78 -11.78
C LEU A 131 13.59 3.96 -10.30
N ILE A 132 14.58 4.06 -9.41
CA ILE A 132 14.36 4.16 -7.96
C ILE A 132 13.65 5.47 -7.62
N GLU A 133 14.04 6.57 -8.24
CA GLU A 133 13.34 7.86 -8.13
C GLU A 133 11.94 7.78 -8.71
N ALA A 134 11.77 7.17 -9.89
CA ALA A 134 10.47 7.00 -10.53
C ALA A 134 9.49 6.22 -9.63
N ILE A 135 9.94 5.20 -8.91
CA ILE A 135 9.11 4.46 -7.96
C ILE A 135 8.59 5.37 -6.83
N VAL A 136 9.45 6.21 -6.28
CA VAL A 136 9.06 7.16 -5.21
C VAL A 136 8.08 8.19 -5.74
N GLU A 137 8.35 8.76 -6.92
CA GLU A 137 7.52 9.79 -7.54
C GLU A 137 6.16 9.24 -8.03
N SER A 138 6.12 8.03 -8.58
CA SER A 138 4.87 7.39 -9.01
C SER A 138 3.84 7.28 -7.88
N ASN A 139 4.31 7.03 -6.66
CA ASN A 139 3.42 7.00 -5.48
C ASN A 139 2.86 8.37 -5.08
N ARG A 140 3.58 9.44 -5.40
CA ARG A 140 3.08 10.81 -5.25
C ARG A 140 2.03 11.11 -6.31
N THR A 141 2.39 10.87 -7.57
CA THR A 141 1.51 11.06 -8.74
C THR A 141 0.20 10.29 -8.61
N ARG A 142 0.27 9.04 -8.11
CA ARG A 142 -0.95 8.24 -7.87
C ARG A 142 -1.90 8.92 -6.88
N LYS A 143 -1.39 9.48 -5.78
CA LYS A 143 -2.23 10.17 -4.79
C LYS A 143 -2.80 11.48 -5.33
N ASP A 144 -2.05 12.16 -6.20
CA ASP A 144 -2.54 13.37 -6.89
C ASP A 144 -3.70 13.01 -7.81
N PHE A 145 -3.57 11.93 -8.60
CA PHE A 145 -4.63 11.42 -9.47
C PHE A 145 -5.89 11.02 -8.68
N ILE A 146 -5.73 10.22 -7.62
CA ILE A 146 -6.87 9.81 -6.79
C ILE A 146 -7.57 11.02 -6.16
N ALA A 147 -6.83 12.02 -5.69
CA ALA A 147 -7.42 13.24 -5.16
C ALA A 147 -8.19 14.02 -6.22
N TYR A 148 -7.69 14.07 -7.46
CA TYR A 148 -8.38 14.66 -8.59
C TYR A 148 -9.71 13.95 -8.90
N GLU A 149 -9.73 12.62 -8.98
CA GLU A 149 -10.96 11.85 -9.21
C GLU A 149 -12.01 12.08 -8.10
N ILE A 150 -11.55 12.20 -6.85
CA ILE A 150 -12.45 12.51 -5.72
C ILE A 150 -13.04 13.93 -5.88
N GLU A 151 -12.25 14.90 -6.34
CA GLU A 151 -12.76 16.24 -6.62
C GLU A 151 -13.81 16.26 -7.70
N GLU A 152 -13.61 15.52 -8.79
CA GLU A 152 -14.59 15.39 -9.85
C GLU A 152 -15.93 14.81 -9.29
N LEU A 153 -15.86 13.87 -8.33
CA LEU A 153 -17.05 13.36 -7.66
C LEU A 153 -17.71 14.40 -6.75
N VAL A 154 -16.92 15.19 -6.02
CA VAL A 154 -17.41 16.29 -5.19
C VAL A 154 -18.06 17.37 -6.06
N ASP A 155 -17.48 17.71 -7.20
CA ASP A 155 -18.05 18.72 -8.10
C ASP A 155 -19.33 18.23 -8.78
N ARG A 156 -19.44 16.94 -9.10
CA ARG A 156 -20.72 16.33 -9.51
C ARG A 156 -21.78 16.41 -8.42
N ALA A 157 -21.41 16.16 -7.15
CA ALA A 157 -22.33 16.29 -6.02
C ALA A 157 -22.81 17.73 -5.86
N LYS A 158 -21.94 18.75 -6.04
CA LYS A 158 -22.35 20.17 -6.07
C LYS A 158 -23.30 20.47 -7.21
N ALA A 159 -23.02 19.98 -8.41
CA ALA A 159 -23.89 20.14 -9.58
C ALA A 159 -25.28 19.52 -9.37
N ASN A 160 -25.36 18.48 -8.55
CA ASN A 160 -26.62 17.85 -8.14
C ASN A 160 -27.32 18.55 -6.94
N GLY A 161 -26.85 19.73 -6.52
CA GLY A 161 -27.51 20.58 -5.52
C GLY A 161 -26.97 20.46 -4.10
N ILE A 162 -25.89 19.72 -3.85
CA ILE A 162 -25.27 19.63 -2.53
C ILE A 162 -24.29 20.80 -2.37
N ALA A 163 -24.66 21.81 -1.59
CA ALA A 163 -23.87 23.06 -1.49
C ALA A 163 -22.46 22.84 -0.93
N LYS A 164 -22.31 21.92 0.02
CA LYS A 164 -21.05 21.60 0.69
C LYS A 164 -20.92 20.07 0.84
N PRO A 165 -20.50 19.36 -0.21
CA PRO A 165 -20.33 17.92 -0.12
C PRO A 165 -19.27 17.51 0.89
N VAL A 166 -19.54 16.46 1.65
CA VAL A 166 -18.65 15.87 2.65
C VAL A 166 -18.05 14.58 2.10
N VAL A 167 -16.73 14.44 2.18
CA VAL A 167 -16.03 13.21 1.82
C VAL A 167 -15.83 12.34 3.06
N GLY A 168 -16.42 11.16 3.04
CA GLY A 168 -16.22 10.14 4.07
C GLY A 168 -15.00 9.27 3.76
N VAL A 169 -14.09 9.13 4.71
CA VAL A 169 -12.98 8.18 4.64
C VAL A 169 -13.36 6.92 5.42
N TYR A 170 -13.58 5.82 4.70
CA TYR A 170 -13.89 4.54 5.32
C TYR A 170 -12.58 3.80 5.65
N ARG A 171 -12.22 3.79 6.93
CA ARG A 171 -11.01 3.25 7.53
C ARG A 171 -9.70 3.89 7.07
N LEU A 172 -8.81 4.06 8.01
CA LEU A 172 -7.49 4.65 7.79
C LEU A 172 -6.42 3.60 7.47
N THR A 173 -6.68 2.33 7.82
CA THR A 173 -5.72 1.23 7.63
C THR A 173 -5.97 0.48 6.34
N MET A 174 -4.89 -0.07 5.76
CA MET A 174 -4.94 -0.92 4.57
C MET A 174 -5.12 -2.40 4.91
N LYS A 175 -4.83 -2.81 6.15
CA LYS A 175 -4.91 -4.19 6.61
C LYS A 175 -5.97 -4.31 7.71
N SER A 176 -6.84 -5.28 7.59
CA SER A 176 -7.79 -5.64 8.63
C SER A 176 -7.04 -6.00 9.92
N GLY A 177 -7.47 -5.44 11.06
CA GLY A 177 -6.85 -5.70 12.36
C GLY A 177 -5.52 -5.00 12.63
N SER A 178 -5.10 -4.06 11.78
CA SER A 178 -3.90 -3.23 12.00
C SER A 178 -4.29 -1.89 12.61
N ASP A 179 -3.55 -1.46 13.64
CA ASP A 179 -3.62 -0.14 14.28
C ASP A 179 -2.60 0.85 13.72
N ASN A 180 -1.86 0.47 12.68
CA ASN A 180 -0.83 1.31 12.10
C ASN A 180 -1.41 2.33 11.12
N PHE A 181 -2.04 3.37 11.66
CA PHE A 181 -2.64 4.48 10.89
C PHE A 181 -1.61 5.39 10.23
N ARG A 182 -0.38 5.46 10.77
CA ARG A 182 0.55 6.58 10.57
C ARG A 182 1.09 6.77 9.16
N GLN A 183 1.01 5.78 8.28
CA GLN A 183 1.59 5.85 6.91
C GLN A 183 0.71 5.22 5.83
N SER A 184 -0.60 5.19 6.03
CA SER A 184 -1.53 4.75 5.00
C SER A 184 -1.55 5.73 3.82
N ALA A 185 -1.66 5.21 2.59
CA ALA A 185 -1.77 6.01 1.38
C ALA A 185 -2.97 6.98 1.42
N ILE A 186 -4.07 6.57 2.07
CA ILE A 186 -5.29 7.35 2.20
C ILE A 186 -5.07 8.68 2.93
N GLN A 187 -4.11 8.76 3.89
CA GLN A 187 -3.77 10.02 4.55
C GLN A 187 -3.17 11.04 3.58
N GLY A 188 -2.37 10.55 2.63
CA GLY A 188 -1.81 11.40 1.58
C GLY A 188 -2.89 11.97 0.65
N VAL A 189 -3.94 11.20 0.39
CA VAL A 189 -5.14 11.63 -0.33
C VAL A 189 -5.94 12.63 0.51
N MET A 190 -6.21 12.32 1.79
CA MET A 190 -6.91 13.23 2.72
C MET A 190 -6.26 14.62 2.77
N LYS A 191 -4.92 14.67 2.88
CA LYS A 191 -4.21 15.97 2.88
C LYS A 191 -4.48 16.78 1.64
N ARG A 192 -4.56 16.15 0.47
CA ARG A 192 -4.81 16.80 -0.82
C ARG A 192 -6.22 17.37 -0.92
N ILE A 193 -7.23 16.55 -0.63
CA ILE A 193 -8.63 17.00 -0.69
C ILE A 193 -8.93 18.08 0.35
N LYS A 194 -8.38 17.96 1.56
CA LYS A 194 -8.51 19.00 2.61
C LYS A 194 -7.82 20.31 2.25
N SER A 195 -6.66 20.27 1.59
CA SER A 195 -5.97 21.49 1.13
C SER A 195 -6.79 22.29 0.10
N ARG A 196 -7.80 21.67 -0.51
CA ARG A 196 -8.75 22.29 -1.44
C ARG A 196 -10.07 22.72 -0.77
N GLY A 197 -10.11 22.66 0.57
CA GLY A 197 -11.26 23.11 1.36
C GLY A 197 -12.43 22.13 1.40
N ILE A 198 -12.22 20.88 1.00
CA ILE A 198 -13.23 19.82 1.07
C ILE A 198 -13.30 19.30 2.51
N GLU A 199 -14.52 19.24 3.07
CA GLU A 199 -14.77 18.68 4.38
C GLU A 199 -14.62 17.16 4.38
N VAL A 200 -13.97 16.62 5.43
CA VAL A 200 -13.68 15.20 5.55
C VAL A 200 -14.16 14.67 6.89
N VAL A 201 -14.92 13.59 6.88
CA VAL A 201 -15.28 12.79 8.06
C VAL A 201 -14.62 11.40 7.93
N VAL A 202 -14.20 10.83 9.05
CA VAL A 202 -13.50 9.55 9.10
C VAL A 202 -14.32 8.54 9.88
N TYR A 203 -14.55 7.37 9.31
CA TYR A 203 -15.02 6.19 10.04
C TYR A 203 -13.81 5.29 10.35
N GLU A 204 -13.45 5.19 11.63
CA GLU A 204 -12.39 4.30 12.09
C GLU A 204 -12.71 3.72 13.46
N PRO A 205 -13.23 2.49 13.53
CA PRO A 205 -13.70 1.89 14.77
C PRO A 205 -12.60 1.58 15.79
N THR A 206 -11.33 1.57 15.37
CA THR A 206 -10.19 1.23 16.23
C THR A 206 -9.40 2.45 16.70
N LEU A 207 -9.83 3.67 16.34
CA LEU A 207 -9.21 4.91 16.74
C LEU A 207 -10.05 5.63 17.81
N ASP A 208 -9.63 5.60 19.06
CA ASP A 208 -10.36 6.24 20.17
C ASP A 208 -10.37 7.78 20.13
N ALA A 209 -9.46 8.40 19.35
CA ALA A 209 -9.42 9.85 19.22
C ALA A 209 -10.63 10.39 18.45
N PRO A 210 -11.29 11.46 18.93
CA PRO A 210 -12.45 12.04 18.26
C PRO A 210 -12.10 12.81 16.98
N ASP A 211 -10.82 13.06 16.75
CA ASP A 211 -10.29 13.82 15.63
C ASP A 211 -9.05 13.13 15.02
N PHE A 212 -8.94 13.19 13.70
CA PHE A 212 -7.77 12.75 12.96
C PHE A 212 -7.34 13.80 11.94
N PHE A 213 -6.24 14.49 12.20
CA PHE A 213 -5.74 15.60 11.39
C PHE A 213 -6.80 16.67 11.10
N GLY A 214 -7.58 17.08 12.11
CA GLY A 214 -8.66 18.06 11.99
C GLY A 214 -9.85 17.55 11.20
N SER A 215 -10.06 16.24 11.13
CA SER A 215 -11.25 15.60 10.58
C SER A 215 -11.96 14.82 11.70
N LYS A 216 -13.26 15.01 11.84
CA LYS A 216 -14.09 14.30 12.81
C LYS A 216 -13.98 12.80 12.60
N VAL A 217 -13.75 12.05 13.67
CA VAL A 217 -13.79 10.58 13.69
C VAL A 217 -15.11 10.12 14.27
N THR A 218 -15.73 9.15 13.64
CA THR A 218 -16.96 8.50 14.12
C THR A 218 -16.79 6.98 14.15
N HIS A 219 -17.44 6.34 15.12
CA HIS A 219 -17.53 4.88 15.24
C HIS A 219 -18.90 4.35 14.80
N ASP A 220 -19.84 5.23 14.52
CA ASP A 220 -21.17 4.90 14.02
C ASP A 220 -21.16 4.88 12.48
N LEU A 221 -21.20 3.67 11.92
CA LEU A 221 -21.16 3.45 10.48
C LEU A 221 -22.38 4.03 9.77
N ASP A 222 -23.56 3.92 10.37
CA ASP A 222 -24.80 4.43 9.77
C ASP A 222 -24.82 5.96 9.74
N SER A 223 -24.34 6.59 10.81
CA SER A 223 -24.16 8.05 10.85
C SER A 223 -23.14 8.50 9.82
N PHE A 224 -21.99 7.82 9.71
CA PHE A 224 -20.97 8.08 8.71
C PHE A 224 -21.54 7.99 7.29
N LYS A 225 -22.27 6.93 6.98
CA LYS A 225 -22.90 6.75 5.66
C LYS A 225 -23.93 7.84 5.34
N ARG A 226 -24.65 8.35 6.31
CA ARG A 226 -25.62 9.46 6.09
C ARG A 226 -24.92 10.79 5.89
N GLU A 227 -23.84 11.06 6.64
CA GLU A 227 -23.10 12.31 6.63
C GLU A 227 -22.26 12.49 5.37
N ALA A 228 -21.66 11.41 4.84
CA ALA A 228 -20.81 11.45 3.68
C ALA A 228 -21.61 11.47 2.36
N ASP A 229 -21.30 12.39 1.47
CA ASP A 229 -21.85 12.47 0.11
C ASP A 229 -21.03 11.65 -0.88
N VAL A 230 -19.72 11.58 -0.67
CA VAL A 230 -18.77 10.73 -1.38
C VAL A 230 -18.01 9.93 -0.34
N ILE A 231 -17.91 8.61 -0.50
CA ILE A 231 -17.16 7.74 0.40
C ILE A 231 -15.93 7.23 -0.33
N ILE A 232 -14.76 7.36 0.28
CA ILE A 232 -13.52 6.79 -0.24
C ILE A 232 -13.07 5.63 0.63
N SER A 233 -12.72 4.53 -0.02
CA SER A 233 -12.16 3.35 0.64
C SER A 233 -11.01 2.80 -0.18
N ASN A 234 -9.87 2.55 0.47
CA ASN A 234 -8.72 1.98 -0.24
C ASN A 234 -8.96 0.53 -0.72
N ARG A 235 -9.94 -0.14 -0.14
CA ARG A 235 -10.41 -1.49 -0.53
C ARG A 235 -11.92 -1.56 -0.37
N TRP A 236 -12.57 -2.31 -1.27
CA TRP A 236 -13.98 -2.62 -1.12
C TRP A 236 -14.25 -3.33 0.21
N ASN A 237 -15.37 -3.00 0.83
CA ASN A 237 -15.88 -3.69 2.02
C ASN A 237 -17.40 -3.82 1.88
N ASP A 238 -17.92 -4.99 2.22
CA ASP A 238 -19.36 -5.28 2.13
C ASP A 238 -20.21 -4.42 3.05
N ASP A 239 -19.62 -3.86 4.09
CA ASP A 239 -20.26 -2.85 4.94
C ASP A 239 -20.74 -1.61 4.15
N LEU A 240 -20.22 -1.37 2.96
CA LEU A 240 -20.56 -0.23 2.09
C LEU A 240 -21.51 -0.58 0.96
N LYS A 241 -22.03 -1.82 0.91
CA LYS A 241 -22.83 -2.33 -0.19
C LYS A 241 -24.13 -1.53 -0.41
N ASP A 242 -24.77 -1.11 0.66
CA ASP A 242 -26.01 -0.31 0.67
C ASP A 242 -25.83 1.12 0.13
N VAL A 243 -24.61 1.62 0.12
CA VAL A 243 -24.21 2.95 -0.36
C VAL A 243 -23.20 2.91 -1.52
N ALA A 244 -23.12 1.78 -2.22
CA ALA A 244 -22.12 1.55 -3.30
C ALA A 244 -22.09 2.67 -4.36
N GLY A 245 -23.24 3.29 -4.66
CA GLY A 245 -23.35 4.36 -5.66
C GLY A 245 -22.58 5.65 -5.33
N LYS A 246 -22.10 5.82 -4.09
CA LYS A 246 -21.27 6.95 -3.67
C LYS A 246 -19.90 6.55 -3.14
N VAL A 247 -19.50 5.28 -3.36
CA VAL A 247 -18.20 4.76 -2.94
C VAL A 247 -17.20 4.79 -4.09
N TYR A 248 -16.09 5.46 -3.86
CA TYR A 248 -14.91 5.40 -4.72
C TYR A 248 -13.85 4.50 -4.08
N THR A 249 -13.46 3.46 -4.81
CA THR A 249 -12.46 2.46 -4.38
C THR A 249 -11.69 1.92 -5.58
N ARG A 250 -10.56 1.26 -5.32
CA ARG A 250 -9.75 0.64 -6.38
C ARG A 250 -9.37 -0.79 -5.99
#